data_e3ac34495b060bd614315bc5b95e4285
#
_entry.id   e3ac34495b060bd614315bc5b95e4285
#
_cell.length_a   1.000
_cell.length_b   1.000
_cell.length_c   1.000
_cell.angle_alpha   90.00
_cell.angle_beta   90.00
_cell.angle_gamma   90.00
#
_symmetry.space_group_name_H-M   'P 1'
#
loop_
_entity.id
_entity.type
_entity.pdbx_description
1 polymer ?
#
loop_
_entity_poly.entity_id
_entity_poly.type
_entity_poly.pdbx_seq_one_letter_code
_entity_poly.pdbx_strand_id
1 'polypeptide(L)'
;LNRLERSKMPKRGDVVTFEAPSKNIYGPGEYDLNNPVAKYEYQPTNVFSKFTYYVLEINKTSYIKRVIALEGDKVEIKDGKVYINNELLPEKYLAEGVKTEATGVFNNFTVPKGCIFLMGDNRSGSMDCRNFGCIPVEKIESKVVFRFWPFNKMGPTKKEN
;
A
#
# COMPACT_ATOMS: atom_id res chain seq x y z
N LEU A 1 11.85 2.18 13.32
CA LEU A 1 11.57 1.39 12.13
C LEU A 1 12.47 0.15 12.18
N ASN A 2 11.89 -1.01 12.41
CA ASN A 2 12.68 -2.24 12.59
C ASN A 2 12.99 -2.85 11.23
N ARG A 3 14.17 -2.57 10.69
CA ARG A 3 14.68 -3.13 9.41
C ARG A 3 14.86 -4.66 9.45
N LEU A 4 14.81 -5.27 10.64
CA LEU A 4 15.09 -6.68 10.86
C LEU A 4 13.94 -7.64 10.52
N GLU A 5 12.74 -7.15 10.22
CA GLU A 5 11.61 -8.01 9.84
C GLU A 5 11.31 -8.04 8.31
N ARG A 6 12.29 -7.74 7.48
CA ARG A 6 12.17 -7.84 6.00
C ARG A 6 11.84 -9.24 5.48
N SER A 7 11.98 -10.27 6.30
CA SER A 7 11.79 -11.67 5.92
C SER A 7 10.38 -12.23 6.11
N LYS A 8 9.46 -11.48 6.71
CA LYS A 8 8.08 -11.95 6.90
C LYS A 8 7.13 -11.16 6.01
N MET A 9 6.40 -11.89 5.15
CA MET A 9 5.30 -11.31 4.36
C MET A 9 4.38 -10.48 5.27
N PRO A 10 4.04 -9.24 4.89
CA PRO A 10 3.07 -8.45 5.62
C PRO A 10 1.73 -9.18 5.68
N LYS A 11 1.00 -9.00 6.78
CA LYS A 11 -0.34 -9.54 6.97
C LYS A 11 -1.38 -8.45 6.70
N ARG A 12 -2.59 -8.83 6.34
CA ARG A 12 -3.72 -7.89 6.24
C ARG A 12 -3.86 -7.13 7.57
N GLY A 13 -4.10 -5.82 7.49
CA GLY A 13 -4.16 -4.91 8.64
C GLY A 13 -2.82 -4.32 9.09
N ASP A 14 -1.68 -4.88 8.67
CA ASP A 14 -0.38 -4.29 8.99
C ASP A 14 -0.22 -2.91 8.35
N VAL A 15 0.47 -2.00 9.03
CA VAL A 15 0.89 -0.73 8.45
C VAL A 15 2.34 -0.86 8.01
N VAL A 16 2.62 -0.49 6.76
CA VAL A 16 3.94 -0.66 6.15
C VAL A 16 4.43 0.64 5.52
N THR A 17 5.75 0.80 5.43
CA THR A 17 6.38 1.77 4.54
C THR A 17 6.87 1.06 3.29
N PHE A 18 6.80 1.75 2.16
CA PHE A 18 7.22 1.22 0.87
C PHE A 18 7.72 2.33 -0.05
N GLU A 19 8.55 1.96 -1.01
CA GLU A 19 9.03 2.86 -2.06
C GLU A 19 7.86 3.35 -2.90
N ALA A 20 7.72 4.67 -3.04
CA ALA A 20 6.66 5.27 -3.84
C ALA A 20 6.81 4.90 -5.32
N PRO A 21 5.72 4.54 -6.02
CA PRO A 21 5.74 4.33 -7.47
C PRO A 21 6.15 5.59 -8.23
N SER A 22 6.77 5.41 -9.40
CA SER A 22 7.17 6.52 -10.28
C SER A 22 5.97 7.27 -10.85
N LYS A 23 4.83 6.59 -11.00
CA LYS A 23 3.58 7.16 -11.46
C LYS A 23 2.46 6.91 -10.44
N ASN A 24 1.81 7.97 -10.02
CA ASN A 24 0.79 7.92 -8.97
C ASN A 24 -0.65 7.93 -9.50
N ILE A 25 -0.84 8.38 -10.75
CA ILE A 25 -2.17 8.45 -11.39
C ILE A 25 -2.03 7.97 -12.83
N TYR A 26 -2.93 7.09 -13.24
CA TYR A 26 -3.00 6.58 -14.61
C TYR A 26 -4.08 7.32 -15.39
N GLY A 27 -3.75 7.71 -16.62
CA GLY A 27 -4.73 8.18 -17.60
C GLY A 27 -5.54 7.03 -18.20
N PRO A 28 -6.61 7.33 -18.94
CA PRO A 28 -7.38 6.34 -19.68
C PRO A 28 -6.48 5.49 -20.59
N GLY A 29 -6.59 4.16 -20.49
CA GLY A 29 -5.81 3.21 -21.31
C GLY A 29 -4.37 2.96 -20.87
N GLU A 30 -3.89 3.62 -19.82
CA GLU A 30 -2.53 3.43 -19.32
C GLU A 30 -2.39 2.32 -18.26
N TYR A 31 -3.49 1.74 -17.80
CA TYR A 31 -3.56 0.70 -16.77
C TYR A 31 -4.00 -0.65 -17.34
N ASP A 32 -3.56 -1.70 -16.68
CA ASP A 32 -3.97 -3.08 -16.98
C ASP A 32 -4.63 -3.69 -15.75
N LEU A 33 -5.95 -3.88 -15.81
CA LEU A 33 -6.72 -4.51 -14.73
C LEU A 33 -6.42 -6.02 -14.59
N ASN A 34 -5.88 -6.67 -15.63
CA ASN A 34 -5.46 -8.07 -15.55
C ASN A 34 -4.11 -8.20 -14.85
N ASN A 35 -3.31 -7.13 -14.84
CA ASN A 35 -2.04 -7.07 -14.12
C ASN A 35 -1.85 -5.69 -13.46
N PRO A 36 -2.64 -5.38 -12.42
CA PRO A 36 -2.69 -4.05 -11.78
C PRO A 36 -1.48 -3.79 -10.87
N VAL A 37 -0.27 -3.83 -11.42
CA VAL A 37 0.98 -3.60 -10.68
C VAL A 37 1.46 -2.16 -10.85
N ALA A 38 1.90 -1.55 -9.76
CA ALA A 38 2.46 -0.21 -9.75
C ALA A 38 3.75 -0.13 -10.58
N LYS A 39 3.93 0.98 -11.30
CA LYS A 39 5.09 1.18 -12.20
C LYS A 39 6.22 1.89 -11.47
N TYR A 40 7.43 1.35 -11.64
CA TYR A 40 8.69 1.86 -11.13
C TYR A 40 9.65 2.09 -12.31
N GLU A 41 9.66 3.31 -12.85
CA GLU A 41 10.47 3.65 -14.03
C GLU A 41 11.95 3.81 -13.69
N TYR A 42 12.27 4.33 -12.50
CA TYR A 42 13.64 4.50 -12.05
C TYR A 42 14.13 3.25 -11.31
N GLN A 43 15.10 2.58 -11.90
CA GLN A 43 15.84 1.48 -11.28
C GLN A 43 17.33 1.83 -11.35
N PRO A 44 18.04 2.00 -10.21
CA PRO A 44 19.46 2.28 -10.23
C PRO A 44 20.24 1.09 -10.83
N THR A 45 21.05 1.33 -11.86
CA THR A 45 21.70 0.27 -12.64
C THR A 45 23.10 -0.07 -12.16
N ASN A 46 23.89 0.90 -11.73
CA ASN A 46 25.27 0.69 -11.28
C ASN A 46 25.40 0.64 -9.74
N VAL A 47 26.53 0.14 -9.25
CA VAL A 47 26.81 -0.05 -7.82
C VAL A 47 26.71 1.27 -7.03
N PHE A 48 27.22 2.36 -7.60
CA PHE A 48 27.21 3.67 -6.94
C PHE A 48 25.78 4.23 -6.86
N SER A 49 24.98 4.17 -7.92
CA SER A 49 23.59 4.60 -7.90
C SER A 49 22.71 3.72 -7.00
N LYS A 50 23.00 2.42 -6.90
CA LYS A 50 22.37 1.53 -5.92
C LYS A 50 22.70 1.93 -4.50
N PHE A 51 23.97 2.26 -4.22
CA PHE A 51 24.38 2.72 -2.90
C PHE A 51 23.69 4.03 -2.50
N THR A 52 23.71 5.05 -3.38
CA THR A 52 23.07 6.34 -3.10
C THR A 52 21.55 6.19 -2.92
N TYR A 53 20.90 5.37 -3.72
CA TYR A 53 19.47 5.17 -3.69
C TYR A 53 19.00 4.31 -2.51
N TYR A 54 19.64 3.15 -2.26
CA TYR A 54 19.19 2.21 -1.25
C TYR A 54 19.80 2.42 0.13
N VAL A 55 21.00 3.02 0.22
CA VAL A 55 21.70 3.24 1.49
C VAL A 55 21.55 4.67 1.97
N LEU A 56 21.77 5.65 1.10
CA LEU A 56 21.65 7.08 1.45
C LEU A 56 20.24 7.63 1.25
N GLU A 57 19.34 6.85 0.63
CA GLU A 57 17.93 7.22 0.34
C GLU A 57 17.77 8.54 -0.44
N ILE A 58 18.80 8.89 -1.25
CA ILE A 58 18.79 10.09 -2.10
C ILE A 58 17.81 9.88 -3.27
N ASN A 59 16.89 10.84 -3.45
CA ASN A 59 15.83 10.81 -4.47
C ASN A 59 14.81 9.67 -4.31
N LYS A 60 14.69 9.10 -3.10
CA LYS A 60 13.72 8.07 -2.78
C LYS A 60 12.58 8.66 -1.97
N THR A 61 11.36 8.48 -2.43
CA THR A 61 10.15 8.83 -1.69
C THR A 61 9.53 7.56 -1.14
N SER A 62 9.20 7.57 0.16
CA SER A 62 8.52 6.45 0.81
C SER A 62 7.13 6.86 1.26
N TYR A 63 6.16 5.98 1.05
CA TYR A 63 4.80 6.13 1.54
C TYR A 63 4.54 5.18 2.72
N ILE A 64 3.57 5.58 3.56
CA ILE A 64 3.07 4.75 4.66
C ILE A 64 1.59 4.44 4.41
N LYS A 65 1.22 3.15 4.36
CA LYS A 65 -0.14 2.69 4.11
C LYS A 65 -0.44 1.41 4.88
N ARG A 66 -1.72 1.04 4.91
CA ARG A 66 -2.20 -0.19 5.51
C ARG A 66 -2.39 -1.29 4.46
N VAL A 67 -2.02 -2.51 4.79
CA VAL A 67 -2.25 -3.71 3.97
C VAL A 67 -3.73 -4.06 4.01
N ILE A 68 -4.37 -4.03 2.86
CA ILE A 68 -5.81 -4.30 2.67
C ILE A 68 -6.02 -5.68 2.08
N ALA A 69 -5.24 -6.04 1.06
CA ALA A 69 -5.34 -7.33 0.42
C ALA A 69 -3.96 -7.90 0.08
N LEU A 70 -3.89 -9.21 0.01
CA LEU A 70 -2.69 -9.99 -0.26
C LEU A 70 -2.78 -10.65 -1.64
N GLU A 71 -1.68 -11.24 -2.12
CA GLU A 71 -1.62 -12.03 -3.35
C GLU A 71 -2.81 -12.99 -3.46
N GLY A 72 -3.49 -12.97 -4.61
CA GLY A 72 -4.63 -13.83 -4.92
C GLY A 72 -5.99 -13.34 -4.38
N ASP A 73 -6.02 -12.34 -3.50
CA ASP A 73 -7.28 -11.76 -3.03
C ASP A 73 -7.98 -10.99 -4.16
N LYS A 74 -9.28 -11.21 -4.32
CA LYS A 74 -10.14 -10.37 -5.15
C LYS A 74 -10.55 -9.15 -4.34
N VAL A 75 -10.21 -7.97 -4.84
CA VAL A 75 -10.59 -6.67 -4.26
C VAL A 75 -11.76 -6.08 -5.03
N GLU A 76 -12.79 -5.62 -4.32
CA GLU A 76 -13.88 -4.84 -4.90
C GLU A 76 -14.20 -3.67 -3.99
N ILE A 77 -14.24 -2.45 -4.56
CA ILE A 77 -14.63 -1.22 -3.86
C ILE A 77 -15.93 -0.74 -4.46
N LYS A 78 -17.00 -0.83 -3.69
CA LYS A 78 -18.35 -0.41 -4.09
C LYS A 78 -19.18 0.06 -2.90
N ASP A 79 -20.15 0.92 -3.13
CA ASP A 79 -21.10 1.42 -2.13
C ASP A 79 -20.41 2.01 -0.87
N GLY A 80 -19.23 2.64 -1.07
CA GLY A 80 -18.45 3.23 0.00
C GLY A 80 -17.72 2.23 0.90
N LYS A 81 -17.60 0.95 0.48
CA LYS A 81 -17.05 -0.15 1.27
C LYS A 81 -16.04 -0.95 0.47
N VAL A 82 -15.20 -1.71 1.18
CA VAL A 82 -14.21 -2.62 0.62
C VAL A 82 -14.65 -4.06 0.85
N TYR A 83 -14.60 -4.87 -0.21
CA TYR A 83 -14.88 -6.30 -0.16
C TYR A 83 -13.62 -7.05 -0.58
N ILE A 84 -13.30 -8.11 0.16
CA ILE A 84 -12.21 -9.03 -0.16
C ILE A 84 -12.80 -10.42 -0.32
N ASN A 85 -12.57 -11.04 -1.49
CA ASN A 85 -13.12 -12.36 -1.82
C ASN A 85 -14.65 -12.43 -1.67
N ASN A 86 -15.35 -11.34 -2.06
CA ASN A 86 -16.79 -11.10 -1.94
C ASN A 86 -17.30 -10.91 -0.48
N GLU A 87 -16.43 -10.86 0.52
CA GLU A 87 -16.80 -10.61 1.90
C GLU A 87 -16.49 -9.16 2.28
N LEU A 88 -17.38 -8.52 3.05
CA LEU A 88 -17.15 -7.16 3.56
C LEU A 88 -15.94 -7.16 4.48
N LEU A 89 -14.94 -6.31 4.17
CA LEU A 89 -13.79 -6.13 5.04
C LEU A 89 -14.20 -5.34 6.30
N PRO A 90 -14.05 -5.90 7.52
CA PRO A 90 -14.26 -5.14 8.75
C PRO A 90 -13.11 -4.15 8.94
N GLU A 91 -13.40 -2.85 8.92
CA GLU A 91 -12.38 -1.79 8.96
C GLU A 91 -12.47 -0.97 10.26
N LYS A 92 -12.32 -1.65 11.40
CA LYS A 92 -12.41 -1.06 12.75
C LYS A 92 -11.37 0.05 13.03
N TYR A 93 -10.36 0.18 12.19
CA TYR A 93 -9.33 1.23 12.28
C TYR A 93 -9.81 2.56 11.68
N LEU A 94 -10.86 2.56 10.87
CA LEU A 94 -11.46 3.78 10.34
C LEU A 94 -12.37 4.44 11.38
N ALA A 95 -12.54 5.76 11.26
CA ALA A 95 -13.55 6.46 12.02
C ALA A 95 -14.95 6.07 11.52
N GLU A 96 -15.94 6.17 12.41
CA GLU A 96 -17.34 5.91 12.06
C GLU A 96 -17.79 6.82 10.91
N GLY A 97 -18.52 6.25 9.96
CA GLY A 97 -19.06 6.97 8.80
C GLY A 97 -18.07 7.22 7.67
N VAL A 98 -16.79 6.83 7.79
CA VAL A 98 -15.83 6.96 6.69
C VAL A 98 -16.21 6.03 5.55
N LYS A 99 -16.37 6.61 4.35
CA LYS A 99 -16.61 5.86 3.11
C LYS A 99 -15.33 5.71 2.32
N THR A 100 -15.19 4.56 1.65
CA THR A 100 -14.12 4.30 0.70
C THR A 100 -14.64 4.45 -0.71
N GLU A 101 -14.34 5.57 -1.34
CA GLU A 101 -14.73 5.79 -2.73
C GLU A 101 -13.75 5.12 -3.70
N ALA A 102 -14.28 4.68 -4.82
CA ALA A 102 -13.50 4.15 -5.94
C ALA A 102 -12.86 5.31 -6.73
N THR A 103 -11.98 6.06 -6.08
CA THR A 103 -11.38 7.30 -6.63
C THR A 103 -10.37 7.05 -7.73
N GLY A 104 -9.87 5.83 -7.84
CA GLY A 104 -8.91 5.42 -8.87
C GLY A 104 -9.49 4.37 -9.81
N VAL A 105 -8.65 3.88 -10.69
CA VAL A 105 -9.02 2.86 -11.69
C VAL A 105 -8.98 1.44 -11.12
N PHE A 106 -8.24 1.22 -10.03
CA PHE A 106 -8.03 -0.09 -9.43
C PHE A 106 -9.02 -0.33 -8.28
N ASN A 107 -10.25 -0.69 -8.62
CA ASN A 107 -11.36 -0.88 -7.67
C ASN A 107 -12.10 -2.23 -7.82
N ASN A 108 -11.78 -3.02 -8.85
CA ASN A 108 -12.29 -4.39 -9.02
C ASN A 108 -11.26 -5.22 -9.81
N PHE A 109 -10.49 -6.02 -9.11
CA PHE A 109 -9.39 -6.81 -9.68
C PHE A 109 -8.95 -7.90 -8.70
N THR A 110 -8.05 -8.77 -9.15
CA THR A 110 -7.33 -9.74 -8.29
C THR A 110 -5.91 -9.26 -8.06
N VAL A 111 -5.44 -9.30 -6.82
CA VAL A 111 -4.07 -8.91 -6.46
C VAL A 111 -3.07 -9.86 -7.12
N PRO A 112 -2.14 -9.37 -7.96
CA PRO A 112 -1.18 -10.20 -8.66
C PRO A 112 -0.23 -10.93 -7.73
N LYS A 113 0.38 -12.00 -8.24
CA LYS A 113 1.41 -12.77 -7.53
C LYS A 113 2.58 -11.89 -7.12
N GLY A 114 3.06 -12.05 -5.88
CA GLY A 114 4.16 -11.26 -5.34
C GLY A 114 3.81 -9.81 -5.00
N CYS A 115 2.53 -9.43 -5.04
CA CYS A 115 2.07 -8.08 -4.76
C CYS A 115 1.13 -8.01 -3.56
N ILE A 116 0.93 -6.80 -3.05
CA ILE A 116 -0.05 -6.48 -2.01
C ILE A 116 -0.81 -5.20 -2.38
N PHE A 117 -2.05 -5.08 -1.91
CA PHE A 117 -2.87 -3.89 -2.09
C PHE A 117 -2.92 -3.08 -0.81
N LEU A 118 -2.56 -1.81 -0.91
CA LEU A 118 -2.37 -0.90 0.21
C LEU A 118 -3.30 0.31 0.10
N MET A 119 -3.90 0.73 1.22
CA MET A 119 -4.71 1.94 1.27
C MET A 119 -4.35 2.80 2.49
N GLY A 120 -4.54 4.11 2.35
CA GLY A 120 -4.45 5.02 3.48
C GLY A 120 -5.68 4.96 4.37
N ASP A 121 -5.52 5.14 5.68
CA ASP A 121 -6.65 5.22 6.62
C ASP A 121 -7.47 6.51 6.40
N ASN A 122 -6.84 7.59 5.92
CA ASN A 122 -7.57 8.77 5.43
C ASN A 122 -8.05 8.53 3.99
N ARG A 123 -9.18 7.83 3.82
CA ARG A 123 -9.71 7.35 2.55
C ARG A 123 -9.91 8.43 1.50
N SER A 124 -10.40 9.59 1.88
CA SER A 124 -10.69 10.70 0.97
C SER A 124 -9.44 11.48 0.53
N GLY A 125 -8.39 11.50 1.35
CA GLY A 125 -7.16 12.27 1.10
C GLY A 125 -5.92 11.42 0.80
N SER A 126 -6.08 10.11 0.57
CA SER A 126 -4.93 9.23 0.36
C SER A 126 -4.69 8.94 -1.12
N MET A 127 -3.49 9.27 -1.59
CA MET A 127 -2.93 8.69 -2.80
C MET A 127 -2.40 7.30 -2.46
N ASP A 128 -3.04 6.24 -2.98
CA ASP A 128 -2.74 4.85 -2.64
C ASP A 128 -2.99 3.88 -3.82
N CYS A 129 -3.01 2.59 -3.57
CA CYS A 129 -3.12 1.57 -4.61
C CYS A 129 -4.39 1.68 -5.47
N ARG A 130 -5.43 2.38 -5.03
CA ARG A 130 -6.59 2.70 -5.87
C ARG A 130 -6.20 3.51 -7.11
N ASN A 131 -5.11 4.28 -7.01
CA ASN A 131 -4.62 5.17 -8.06
C ASN A 131 -3.45 4.57 -8.84
N PHE A 132 -2.50 3.90 -8.17
CA PHE A 132 -1.26 3.45 -8.81
C PHE A 132 -1.10 1.93 -8.91
N GLY A 133 -2.04 1.14 -8.43
CA GLY A 133 -1.99 -0.33 -8.49
C GLY A 133 -1.28 -0.98 -7.31
N CYS A 134 -1.18 -2.31 -7.36
CA CYS A 134 -0.60 -3.14 -6.30
C CYS A 134 0.92 -2.95 -6.20
N ILE A 135 1.44 -3.01 -4.98
CA ILE A 135 2.87 -2.85 -4.69
C ILE A 135 3.55 -4.22 -4.66
N PRO A 136 4.62 -4.43 -5.43
CA PRO A 136 5.46 -5.62 -5.28
C PRO A 136 6.01 -5.70 -3.86
N VAL A 137 5.98 -6.89 -3.25
CA VAL A 137 6.42 -7.10 -1.85
C VAL A 137 7.88 -6.71 -1.66
N GLU A 138 8.72 -6.83 -2.68
CA GLU A 138 10.12 -6.40 -2.66
C GLU A 138 10.31 -4.89 -2.46
N LYS A 139 9.28 -4.08 -2.75
CA LYS A 139 9.27 -2.64 -2.55
C LYS A 139 8.86 -2.22 -1.13
N ILE A 140 8.47 -3.18 -0.29
CA ILE A 140 8.19 -2.94 1.13
C ILE A 140 9.50 -2.72 1.87
N GLU A 141 9.57 -1.62 2.61
CA GLU A 141 10.77 -1.23 3.33
C GLU A 141 10.73 -1.68 4.78
N SER A 142 9.60 -1.47 5.45
CA SER A 142 9.45 -1.87 6.84
C SER A 142 7.99 -1.98 7.26
N LYS A 143 7.76 -2.70 8.36
CA LYS A 143 6.49 -2.73 9.07
C LYS A 143 6.52 -1.75 10.22
N VAL A 144 5.47 -0.95 10.33
CA VAL A 144 5.29 0.01 11.42
C VAL A 144 4.62 -0.71 12.60
N VAL A 145 5.35 -0.83 13.71
CA VAL A 145 4.84 -1.53 14.90
C VAL A 145 4.39 -0.58 16.00
N PHE A 146 4.87 0.66 16.00
CA PHE A 146 4.59 1.64 17.03
C PHE A 146 4.51 3.07 16.46
N ARG A 147 3.52 3.84 16.96
CA ARG A 147 3.36 5.27 16.66
C ARG A 147 3.81 6.08 17.87
N PHE A 148 4.78 6.97 17.71
CA PHE A 148 5.27 7.87 18.77
C PHE A 148 4.86 9.33 18.57
N TRP A 149 4.27 9.67 17.43
CA TRP A 149 3.77 11.01 17.11
C TRP A 149 2.42 10.94 16.38
N PRO A 150 1.45 11.83 16.66
CA PRO A 150 1.47 12.84 17.73
C PRO A 150 1.31 12.18 19.12
N PHE A 151 1.83 12.82 20.17
CA PHE A 151 1.89 12.24 21.52
C PHE A 151 0.53 11.78 22.08
N ASN A 152 -0.56 12.47 21.73
CA ASN A 152 -1.93 12.09 22.12
C ASN A 152 -2.46 10.82 21.43
N LYS A 153 -1.73 10.29 20.44
CA LYS A 153 -2.03 9.04 19.71
C LYS A 153 -0.88 8.03 19.76
N MET A 154 0.02 8.20 20.74
CA MET A 154 1.16 7.32 20.94
C MET A 154 0.71 5.91 21.33
N GLY A 155 1.30 4.88 20.73
CA GLY A 155 0.99 3.49 21.02
C GLY A 155 1.25 2.54 19.86
N PRO A 156 1.00 1.24 20.06
CA PRO A 156 1.10 0.27 18.99
C PRO A 156 0.09 0.58 17.88
N THR A 157 0.44 0.25 16.66
CA THR A 157 -0.51 0.33 15.53
C THR A 157 -1.64 -0.67 15.79
N LYS A 158 -2.89 -0.21 15.66
CA LYS A 158 -4.05 -1.10 15.83
C LYS A 158 -3.96 -2.24 14.80
N LYS A 159 -3.89 -3.46 15.29
CA LYS A 159 -4.08 -4.69 14.49
C LYS A 159 -5.54 -5.10 14.61
N GLU A 160 -6.09 -5.60 13.52
CA GLU A 160 -7.30 -6.40 13.58
C GLU A 160 -6.89 -7.84 13.87
N ASN A 161 -7.46 -8.40 14.91
CA ASN A 161 -7.51 -9.86 15.14
C ASN A 161 -8.78 -10.36 14.48
#